data_0460662de50f9eb16aeb21c1bff3ec32
#
_entry.id   0460662de50f9eb16aeb21c1bff3ec32
#
_cell.length_a   1.000
_cell.length_b   1.000
_cell.length_c   1.000
_cell.angle_alpha   90.00
_cell.angle_beta   90.00
_cell.angle_gamma   90.00
#
_symmetry.space_group_name_H-M   'P 1'
#
loop_
_entity.id
_entity.type
_entity.pdbx_description
1 polymer ?
#
loop_
_entity_poly.entity_id
_entity_poly.type
_entity_poly.pdbx_seq_one_letter_code
_entity_poly.pdbx_strand_id
1 'polypeptide(L)'
;MATHKLLLLPGDGIGPEVMAEVQRLIDWLNAQGIAKFETEQGLVGGSAYDAHKVSISEGDMAKATAADAVIFGAVGGPKWDGVPYEVRPEAGLLRLRKDLGLFANLRPAVCYPALAEASSLKRDVVEGLDIMIVRELTGGVYFGEPKTITDLGNGQKRAIDTQVYDTYEIERIGRVAFDLARKRRNKVTSMEKRNVMKSGVLWNEVMTAVHAREYKDVTLEHQLADSGGMNLVKAPKQFDVIVTDNLFGDMLSDIAAMLTGSLGMLPSASLGEVDSKTKKRRSLFEPVHGSAPDIAGKGLANPIAMISSFGMALRYSFDMGELADKVDAAIAAVLASGLRTADIKSEGTTPASTSQMGEAILKELQKLHA
;
A
#
# COMPACT_ATOMS: atom_id res chain seq x y z
N MET A 1 17.07 -23.95 -2.17
CA MET A 1 16.40 -22.64 -2.03
C MET A 1 15.01 -22.78 -2.62
N ALA A 2 13.97 -22.29 -1.93
CA ALA A 2 12.60 -22.32 -2.47
C ALA A 2 12.49 -21.35 -3.65
N THR A 3 11.72 -21.76 -4.67
CA THR A 3 11.39 -20.89 -5.81
C THR A 3 10.06 -20.19 -5.51
N HIS A 4 10.00 -18.89 -5.67
CA HIS A 4 8.82 -18.07 -5.46
C HIS A 4 8.28 -17.56 -6.80
N LYS A 5 6.99 -17.70 -7.04
CA LYS A 5 6.32 -17.23 -8.26
C LYS A 5 5.75 -15.84 -8.06
N LEU A 6 6.16 -14.89 -8.88
CA LEU A 6 5.68 -13.52 -8.88
C LEU A 6 4.89 -13.23 -10.16
N LEU A 7 3.70 -12.66 -10.02
CA LEU A 7 3.03 -12.02 -11.13
C LEU A 7 3.34 -10.51 -11.09
N LEU A 8 3.91 -10.00 -12.18
CA LEU A 8 4.17 -8.58 -12.36
C LEU A 8 3.04 -7.97 -13.20
N LEU A 9 2.35 -6.98 -12.65
CA LEU A 9 1.30 -6.22 -13.30
C LEU A 9 1.72 -4.73 -13.37
N PRO A 10 2.50 -4.32 -14.39
CA PRO A 10 2.99 -2.95 -14.49
C PRO A 10 1.85 -1.92 -14.58
N GLY A 11 0.77 -2.24 -15.29
CA GLY A 11 -0.40 -1.37 -15.46
C GLY A 11 -0.14 -0.19 -16.39
N ASP A 12 -0.48 1.02 -15.93
CA ASP A 12 -0.56 2.24 -16.74
C ASP A 12 0.43 3.33 -16.27
N GLY A 13 0.60 4.34 -17.12
CA GLY A 13 1.35 5.55 -16.78
C GLY A 13 2.80 5.28 -16.39
N ILE A 14 3.20 5.69 -15.19
CA ILE A 14 4.55 5.46 -14.65
C ILE A 14 4.78 4.02 -14.16
N GLY A 15 3.71 3.21 -14.06
CA GLY A 15 3.81 1.84 -13.56
C GLY A 15 4.89 0.99 -14.23
N PRO A 16 5.00 0.94 -15.57
CA PRO A 16 6.07 0.22 -16.26
C PRO A 16 7.48 0.71 -15.91
N GLU A 17 7.68 2.02 -15.72
CA GLU A 17 9.00 2.60 -15.40
C GLU A 17 9.47 2.17 -13.99
N VAL A 18 8.59 2.28 -13.00
CA VAL A 18 8.93 1.93 -11.61
C VAL A 18 9.03 0.40 -11.42
N MET A 19 8.23 -0.38 -12.18
CA MET A 19 8.31 -1.85 -12.19
C MET A 19 9.64 -2.36 -12.76
N ALA A 20 10.20 -1.67 -13.75
CA ALA A 20 11.48 -2.05 -14.33
C ALA A 20 12.62 -2.03 -13.28
N GLU A 21 12.54 -1.13 -12.29
CA GLU A 21 13.54 -1.08 -11.22
C GLU A 21 13.40 -2.22 -10.22
N VAL A 22 12.18 -2.70 -9.97
CA VAL A 22 11.94 -3.94 -9.21
C VAL A 22 12.43 -5.17 -9.99
N GLN A 23 12.16 -5.24 -11.29
CA GLN A 23 12.68 -6.33 -12.12
C GLN A 23 14.21 -6.39 -12.08
N ARG A 24 14.90 -5.23 -12.17
CA ARG A 24 16.36 -5.14 -12.01
C ARG A 24 16.85 -5.74 -10.69
N LEU A 25 16.13 -5.47 -9.60
CA LEU A 25 16.44 -6.00 -8.27
C LEU A 25 16.25 -7.52 -8.21
N ILE A 26 15.13 -8.02 -8.76
CA ILE A 26 14.83 -9.46 -8.86
C ILE A 26 15.91 -10.20 -9.67
N ASP A 27 16.30 -9.64 -10.81
CA ASP A 27 17.32 -10.24 -11.68
C ASP A 27 18.66 -10.37 -10.97
N TRP A 28 19.05 -9.34 -10.22
CA TRP A 28 20.26 -9.37 -9.41
C TRP A 28 20.17 -10.41 -8.29
N LEU A 29 19.08 -10.48 -7.53
CA LEU A 29 18.89 -11.48 -6.47
C LEU A 29 18.98 -12.90 -7.01
N ASN A 30 18.38 -13.15 -8.17
CA ASN A 30 18.46 -14.45 -8.88
C ASN A 30 19.88 -14.75 -9.33
N ALA A 31 20.57 -13.79 -9.94
CA ALA A 31 21.93 -13.96 -10.46
C ALA A 31 22.96 -14.23 -9.35
N GLN A 32 22.77 -13.64 -8.17
CA GLN A 32 23.63 -13.86 -7.00
C GLN A 32 23.25 -15.12 -6.19
N GLY A 33 22.16 -15.79 -6.55
CA GLY A 33 21.65 -16.93 -5.78
C GLY A 33 21.20 -16.59 -4.37
N ILE A 34 20.81 -15.32 -4.11
CA ILE A 34 20.32 -14.86 -2.81
C ILE A 34 18.89 -15.33 -2.60
N ALA A 35 18.08 -15.23 -3.65
CA ALA A 35 16.70 -15.71 -3.70
C ALA A 35 16.44 -16.28 -5.11
N LYS A 36 15.37 -17.07 -5.26
CA LYS A 36 14.94 -17.58 -6.58
C LYS A 36 13.50 -17.17 -6.85
N PHE A 37 13.32 -16.20 -7.75
CA PHE A 37 12.03 -15.73 -8.21
C PHE A 37 11.80 -16.13 -9.68
N GLU A 38 10.64 -16.72 -9.96
CA GLU A 38 10.11 -16.88 -11.30
C GLU A 38 9.06 -15.81 -11.54
N THR A 39 9.29 -14.95 -12.52
CA THR A 39 8.40 -13.82 -12.84
C THR A 39 7.55 -14.14 -14.07
N GLU A 40 6.28 -13.83 -14.00
CA GLU A 40 5.35 -13.81 -15.12
C GLU A 40 4.73 -12.42 -15.24
N GLN A 41 4.49 -11.93 -16.45
CA GLN A 41 3.81 -10.63 -16.66
C GLN A 41 2.36 -10.84 -17.05
N GLY A 42 1.52 -9.87 -16.67
CA GLY A 42 0.12 -9.79 -17.04
C GLY A 42 -0.29 -8.34 -17.30
N LEU A 43 -1.51 -8.16 -17.81
CA LEU A 43 -2.11 -6.86 -18.09
C LEU A 43 -3.18 -6.52 -17.06
N VAL A 44 -3.20 -5.25 -16.63
CA VAL A 44 -4.22 -4.71 -15.72
C VAL A 44 -4.47 -3.23 -16.03
N GLY A 45 -5.65 -2.75 -15.70
CA GLY A 45 -6.01 -1.35 -15.87
C GLY A 45 -6.33 -0.99 -17.31
N GLY A 46 -5.90 0.18 -17.74
CA GLY A 46 -6.12 0.70 -19.07
C GLY A 46 -5.40 -0.10 -20.15
N SER A 47 -4.21 -0.62 -19.86
CA SER A 47 -3.48 -1.51 -20.77
C SER A 47 -4.23 -2.82 -21.04
N ALA A 48 -4.88 -3.40 -20.03
CA ALA A 48 -5.76 -4.57 -20.21
C ALA A 48 -7.03 -4.21 -20.98
N TYR A 49 -7.61 -3.03 -20.72
CA TYR A 49 -8.78 -2.56 -21.47
C TYR A 49 -8.46 -2.34 -22.94
N ASP A 50 -7.34 -1.77 -23.27
CA ASP A 50 -6.92 -1.59 -24.66
C ASP A 50 -6.81 -2.92 -25.41
N ALA A 51 -6.23 -3.94 -24.75
CA ALA A 51 -6.02 -5.27 -25.33
C ALA A 51 -7.28 -6.15 -25.35
N HIS A 52 -8.08 -6.12 -24.28
CA HIS A 52 -9.12 -7.13 -24.02
C HIS A 52 -10.51 -6.56 -23.75
N LYS A 53 -10.67 -5.21 -23.67
CA LYS A 53 -11.93 -4.52 -23.32
C LYS A 53 -12.42 -4.81 -21.89
N VAL A 54 -11.55 -5.30 -21.03
CA VAL A 54 -11.77 -5.51 -19.60
C VAL A 54 -10.57 -4.98 -18.82
N SER A 55 -10.78 -4.58 -17.57
CA SER A 55 -9.72 -4.02 -16.71
C SER A 55 -8.70 -5.06 -16.22
N ILE A 56 -9.04 -6.35 -16.28
CA ILE A 56 -8.16 -7.51 -16.09
C ILE A 56 -8.82 -8.73 -16.74
N SER A 57 -8.04 -9.55 -17.47
CA SER A 57 -8.55 -10.75 -18.13
C SER A 57 -8.69 -11.91 -17.15
N GLU A 58 -9.54 -12.91 -17.49
CA GLU A 58 -9.63 -14.16 -16.70
C GLU A 58 -8.28 -14.92 -16.67
N GLY A 59 -7.52 -14.85 -17.77
CA GLY A 59 -6.18 -15.43 -17.83
C GLY A 59 -5.22 -14.79 -16.83
N ASP A 60 -5.21 -13.45 -16.72
CA ASP A 60 -4.35 -12.74 -15.77
C ASP A 60 -4.85 -12.90 -14.33
N MET A 61 -6.16 -13.02 -14.11
CA MET A 61 -6.70 -13.40 -12.79
C MET A 61 -6.27 -14.81 -12.38
N ALA A 62 -6.25 -15.76 -13.31
CA ALA A 62 -5.76 -17.12 -13.04
C ALA A 62 -4.27 -17.11 -12.66
N LYS A 63 -3.43 -16.33 -13.36
CA LYS A 63 -2.02 -16.12 -13.00
C LYS A 63 -1.87 -15.50 -11.60
N ALA A 64 -2.67 -14.47 -11.28
CA ALA A 64 -2.66 -13.83 -9.96
C ALA A 64 -3.02 -14.81 -8.84
N THR A 65 -3.96 -15.72 -9.09
CA THR A 65 -4.37 -16.76 -8.14
C THR A 65 -3.29 -17.82 -7.93
N ALA A 66 -2.50 -18.11 -8.98
CA ALA A 66 -1.44 -19.12 -8.96
C ALA A 66 -0.09 -18.60 -8.43
N ALA A 67 0.12 -17.29 -8.44
CA ALA A 67 1.33 -16.66 -7.94
C ALA A 67 1.42 -16.71 -6.40
N ASP A 68 2.64 -16.75 -5.87
CA ASP A 68 2.88 -16.60 -4.43
C ASP A 68 2.67 -15.12 -3.98
N ALA A 69 2.92 -14.16 -4.87
CA ALA A 69 2.60 -12.75 -4.67
C ALA A 69 2.40 -12.01 -6.00
N VAL A 70 1.59 -10.97 -5.98
CA VAL A 70 1.39 -10.04 -7.09
C VAL A 70 2.16 -8.75 -6.79
N ILE A 71 2.97 -8.30 -7.74
CA ILE A 71 3.64 -7.00 -7.71
C ILE A 71 2.94 -6.11 -8.74
N PHE A 72 2.38 -5.00 -8.26
CA PHE A 72 1.46 -4.16 -9.02
C PHE A 72 2.01 -2.75 -9.14
N GLY A 73 2.02 -2.18 -10.35
CA GLY A 73 2.55 -0.84 -10.60
C GLY A 73 1.51 0.24 -10.30
N ALA A 74 0.78 0.67 -11.32
CA ALA A 74 -0.26 1.69 -11.19
C ALA A 74 -1.33 1.52 -12.26
N VAL A 75 -2.54 2.05 -12.04
CA VAL A 75 -3.62 2.03 -13.04
C VAL A 75 -4.31 3.38 -13.16
N GLY A 76 -4.96 3.60 -14.29
CA GLY A 76 -5.75 4.80 -14.55
C GLY A 76 -5.08 5.79 -15.48
N GLY A 77 -5.87 6.78 -15.88
CA GLY A 77 -5.43 7.88 -16.73
C GLY A 77 -6.58 8.45 -17.55
N PRO A 78 -6.47 9.70 -18.00
CA PRO A 78 -7.55 10.42 -18.69
C PRO A 78 -7.97 9.77 -20.01
N LYS A 79 -7.13 8.94 -20.60
CA LYS A 79 -7.45 8.16 -21.80
C LYS A 79 -8.70 7.28 -21.65
N TRP A 80 -8.97 6.81 -20.42
CA TRP A 80 -10.05 5.87 -20.13
C TRP A 80 -11.20 6.47 -19.30
N ASP A 81 -11.27 7.82 -19.18
CA ASP A 81 -12.36 8.49 -18.44
C ASP A 81 -13.75 8.21 -19.05
N GLY A 82 -13.80 7.97 -20.38
CA GLY A 82 -15.03 7.71 -21.12
C GLY A 82 -15.47 6.25 -21.19
N VAL A 83 -14.73 5.30 -20.58
CA VAL A 83 -15.11 3.87 -20.60
C VAL A 83 -16.21 3.58 -19.57
N PRO A 84 -17.04 2.51 -19.76
CA PRO A 84 -18.03 2.11 -18.78
C PRO A 84 -17.44 1.89 -17.39
N TYR A 85 -18.19 2.25 -16.35
CA TYR A 85 -17.73 2.24 -14.95
C TYR A 85 -17.18 0.87 -14.53
N GLU A 86 -17.80 -0.21 -14.98
CA GLU A 86 -17.51 -1.61 -14.62
C GLU A 86 -16.15 -2.09 -15.17
N VAL A 87 -15.63 -1.41 -16.19
CA VAL A 87 -14.37 -1.78 -16.86
C VAL A 87 -13.33 -0.66 -16.82
N ARG A 88 -13.53 0.35 -15.97
CA ARG A 88 -12.51 1.36 -15.69
C ARG A 88 -11.20 0.72 -15.19
N PRO A 89 -10.05 1.33 -15.42
CA PRO A 89 -8.76 0.79 -14.99
C PRO A 89 -8.74 0.32 -13.53
N GLU A 90 -9.33 1.10 -12.61
CA GLU A 90 -9.38 0.82 -11.17
C GLU A 90 -10.19 -0.44 -10.83
N ALA A 91 -11.15 -0.83 -11.67
CA ALA A 91 -11.96 -2.03 -11.48
C ALA A 91 -11.10 -3.32 -11.48
N GLY A 92 -9.98 -3.33 -12.21
CA GLY A 92 -9.02 -4.43 -12.21
C GLY A 92 -8.36 -4.65 -10.85
N LEU A 93 -7.95 -3.56 -10.20
CA LEU A 93 -7.36 -3.60 -8.86
C LEU A 93 -8.40 -4.01 -7.80
N LEU A 94 -9.62 -3.46 -7.87
CA LEU A 94 -10.70 -3.82 -6.96
C LEU A 94 -11.07 -5.32 -7.08
N ARG A 95 -11.09 -5.84 -8.31
CA ARG A 95 -11.30 -7.26 -8.57
C ARG A 95 -10.19 -8.12 -7.97
N LEU A 96 -8.92 -7.78 -8.17
CA LEU A 96 -7.79 -8.49 -7.57
C LEU A 96 -7.91 -8.54 -6.03
N ARG A 97 -8.20 -7.41 -5.40
CA ARG A 97 -8.36 -7.32 -3.93
C ARG A 97 -9.49 -8.23 -3.43
N LYS A 98 -10.63 -8.23 -4.12
CA LYS A 98 -11.80 -9.02 -3.78
C LYS A 98 -11.56 -10.52 -4.01
N ASP A 99 -11.16 -10.92 -5.21
CA ASP A 99 -11.06 -12.32 -5.61
C ASP A 99 -9.90 -13.05 -4.92
N LEU A 100 -8.83 -12.33 -4.56
CA LEU A 100 -7.74 -12.85 -3.75
C LEU A 100 -8.00 -12.75 -2.24
N GLY A 101 -9.10 -12.12 -1.80
CA GLY A 101 -9.46 -11.98 -0.38
C GLY A 101 -8.48 -11.12 0.40
N LEU A 102 -7.94 -10.05 -0.18
CA LEU A 102 -6.91 -9.19 0.40
C LEU A 102 -7.54 -8.16 1.35
N PHE A 103 -7.79 -8.56 2.59
CA PHE A 103 -8.52 -7.74 3.55
C PHE A 103 -7.67 -6.76 4.35
N ALA A 104 -6.38 -7.05 4.55
CA ALA A 104 -5.49 -6.22 5.35
C ALA A 104 -4.53 -5.42 4.47
N ASN A 105 -4.73 -4.12 4.37
CA ASN A 105 -3.83 -3.22 3.66
C ASN A 105 -2.91 -2.51 4.64
N LEU A 106 -1.62 -2.77 4.52
CA LEU A 106 -0.55 -2.19 5.32
C LEU A 106 0.07 -1.02 4.57
N ARG A 107 0.04 0.16 5.18
CA ARG A 107 0.59 1.41 4.64
C ARG A 107 1.56 2.04 5.66
N PRO A 108 2.85 1.74 5.59
CA PRO A 108 3.84 2.40 6.44
C PRO A 108 4.05 3.85 6.01
N ALA A 109 4.12 4.76 6.98
CA ALA A 109 4.50 6.15 6.80
C ALA A 109 5.77 6.40 7.60
N VAL A 110 6.92 6.36 6.91
CA VAL A 110 8.26 6.53 7.50
C VAL A 110 8.88 7.80 6.95
N CYS A 111 9.30 8.70 7.82
CA CYS A 111 10.05 9.88 7.43
C CYS A 111 11.55 9.61 7.55
N TYR A 112 12.21 9.46 6.40
CA TYR A 112 13.67 9.34 6.37
C TYR A 112 14.32 10.64 6.85
N PRO A 113 15.35 10.61 7.71
CA PRO A 113 16.01 11.82 8.21
C PRO A 113 16.49 12.77 7.10
N ALA A 114 16.94 12.20 5.97
CA ALA A 114 17.38 12.95 4.80
C ALA A 114 16.24 13.65 4.03
N LEU A 115 14.99 13.34 4.32
CA LEU A 115 13.78 13.92 3.69
C LEU A 115 12.94 14.76 4.66
N ALA A 116 13.36 14.93 5.91
CA ALA A 116 12.59 15.69 6.89
C ALA A 116 12.31 17.14 6.45
N GLU A 117 13.21 17.74 5.68
CA GLU A 117 13.04 19.09 5.10
C GLU A 117 12.11 19.11 3.86
N ALA A 118 11.83 17.95 3.25
CA ALA A 118 10.89 17.85 2.12
C ALA A 118 9.42 17.77 2.59
N SER A 119 9.18 17.53 3.87
CA SER A 119 7.83 17.54 4.47
C SER A 119 7.23 18.95 4.45
N SER A 120 5.90 19.02 4.30
CA SER A 120 5.15 20.27 4.46
C SER A 120 5.05 20.72 5.93
N LEU A 121 5.42 19.87 6.88
CA LEU A 121 5.44 20.15 8.31
C LEU A 121 6.85 20.47 8.80
N LYS A 122 6.92 21.06 9.99
CA LYS A 122 8.21 21.35 10.63
C LYS A 122 8.99 20.06 10.89
N ARG A 123 10.30 20.14 10.75
CA ARG A 123 11.22 19.02 10.94
C ARG A 123 11.03 18.28 12.27
N ASP A 124 10.90 19.02 13.37
CA ASP A 124 10.71 18.46 14.72
C ASP A 124 9.43 17.65 14.87
N VAL A 125 8.41 17.89 14.02
CA VAL A 125 7.17 17.13 13.99
C VAL A 125 7.35 15.79 13.27
N VAL A 126 8.13 15.75 12.18
CA VAL A 126 8.19 14.57 11.28
C VAL A 126 9.47 13.75 11.39
N GLU A 127 10.60 14.32 11.85
CA GLU A 127 11.86 13.59 11.95
C GLU A 127 11.76 12.36 12.87
N GLY A 128 12.12 11.19 12.34
CA GLY A 128 11.99 9.92 13.05
C GLY A 128 10.54 9.38 13.14
N LEU A 129 9.64 9.90 12.31
CA LEU A 129 8.29 9.34 12.18
C LEU A 129 8.33 7.94 11.61
N ASP A 130 7.62 7.03 12.27
CA ASP A 130 7.39 5.65 11.82
C ASP A 130 6.01 5.19 12.31
N ILE A 131 5.03 5.24 11.43
CA ILE A 131 3.65 4.82 11.68
C ILE A 131 3.29 3.69 10.71
N MET A 132 2.57 2.69 11.20
CA MET A 132 1.94 1.67 10.35
C MET A 132 0.42 1.87 10.36
N ILE A 133 -0.17 2.17 9.20
CA ILE A 133 -1.62 2.21 9.03
C ILE A 133 -2.10 0.87 8.50
N VAL A 134 -3.03 0.25 9.23
CA VAL A 134 -3.68 -1.01 8.91
C VAL A 134 -5.12 -0.69 8.51
N ARG A 135 -5.38 -0.67 7.20
CA ARG A 135 -6.68 -0.40 6.59
C ARG A 135 -7.40 -1.69 6.31
N GLU A 136 -8.63 -1.85 6.80
CA GLU A 136 -9.52 -2.90 6.30
C GLU A 136 -9.86 -2.57 4.84
N LEU A 137 -9.79 -3.55 3.93
CA LEU A 137 -9.76 -3.27 2.50
C LEU A 137 -10.95 -3.87 1.72
N THR A 138 -11.71 -4.79 2.29
CA THR A 138 -12.72 -5.59 1.57
C THR A 138 -14.16 -5.33 2.03
N GLY A 139 -14.35 -4.51 3.04
CA GLY A 139 -15.66 -4.10 3.55
C GLY A 139 -15.96 -2.61 3.37
N GLY A 140 -16.91 -2.13 4.14
CA GLY A 140 -17.28 -0.74 4.22
C GLY A 140 -18.01 -0.20 2.98
N VAL A 141 -17.94 1.12 2.81
CA VAL A 141 -18.66 1.83 1.74
C VAL A 141 -18.16 1.51 0.33
N TYR A 142 -16.93 1.00 0.19
CA TYR A 142 -16.38 0.61 -1.11
C TYR A 142 -17.06 -0.64 -1.68
N PHE A 143 -17.57 -1.53 -0.84
CA PHE A 143 -18.13 -2.82 -1.23
C PHE A 143 -19.56 -3.07 -0.74
N GLY A 144 -20.08 -2.23 0.16
CA GLY A 144 -21.42 -2.36 0.70
C GLY A 144 -22.51 -2.12 -0.34
N GLU A 145 -23.60 -2.88 -0.26
CA GLU A 145 -24.77 -2.76 -1.12
C GLU A 145 -25.99 -2.33 -0.30
N PRO A 146 -26.96 -1.58 -0.86
CA PRO A 146 -27.02 -1.12 -2.24
C PRO A 146 -26.11 0.09 -2.54
N LYS A 147 -25.60 0.15 -3.78
CA LYS A 147 -24.97 1.32 -4.39
C LYS A 147 -25.79 1.75 -5.59
N THR A 148 -26.51 2.85 -5.48
CA THR A 148 -27.47 3.22 -6.52
C THR A 148 -27.56 4.73 -6.73
N ILE A 149 -27.89 5.12 -7.97
CA ILE A 149 -28.40 6.45 -8.28
C ILE A 149 -29.80 6.27 -8.85
N THR A 150 -30.81 6.75 -8.12
CA THR A 150 -32.23 6.64 -8.48
C THR A 150 -32.76 8.00 -8.95
N ASP A 151 -33.42 8.05 -10.08
CA ASP A 151 -34.14 9.24 -10.54
C ASP A 151 -35.44 9.38 -9.72
N LEU A 152 -35.63 10.54 -9.09
CA LEU A 152 -36.82 10.86 -8.30
C LEU A 152 -37.85 11.67 -9.10
N GLY A 153 -37.58 11.97 -10.38
CA GLY A 153 -38.36 12.87 -11.21
C GLY A 153 -38.02 14.35 -11.03
N ASN A 154 -38.54 15.20 -11.90
CA ASN A 154 -38.32 16.64 -11.90
C ASN A 154 -36.81 17.06 -11.86
N GLY A 155 -35.92 16.24 -12.46
CA GLY A 155 -34.50 16.52 -12.48
C GLY A 155 -33.77 16.22 -11.17
N GLN A 156 -34.44 15.66 -10.17
CA GLN A 156 -33.84 15.28 -8.88
C GLN A 156 -33.40 13.81 -8.88
N LYS A 157 -32.27 13.53 -8.25
CA LYS A 157 -31.71 12.19 -8.09
C LYS A 157 -31.35 11.91 -6.65
N ARG A 158 -31.38 10.65 -6.26
CA ARG A 158 -30.91 10.15 -4.97
C ARG A 158 -29.76 9.19 -5.20
N ALA A 159 -28.62 9.43 -4.54
CA ALA A 159 -27.51 8.49 -4.48
C ALA A 159 -27.48 7.81 -3.11
N ILE A 160 -27.17 6.52 -3.10
CA ILE A 160 -26.99 5.71 -1.88
C ILE A 160 -25.69 4.94 -2.03
N ASP A 161 -24.82 5.05 -1.01
CA ASP A 161 -23.68 4.20 -0.76
C ASP A 161 -23.80 3.60 0.64
N THR A 162 -23.62 2.29 0.77
CA THR A 162 -23.89 1.58 2.03
C THR A 162 -22.59 1.22 2.75
N GLN A 163 -22.44 1.66 4.00
CA GLN A 163 -21.35 1.27 4.90
C GLN A 163 -21.75 0.01 5.65
N VAL A 164 -21.09 -1.12 5.37
CA VAL A 164 -21.36 -2.42 6.01
C VAL A 164 -20.06 -3.00 6.56
N TYR A 165 -20.11 -3.48 7.80
CA TYR A 165 -19.09 -4.30 8.43
C TYR A 165 -19.72 -5.40 9.27
N ASP A 166 -19.21 -6.62 9.11
CA ASP A 166 -19.51 -7.75 9.96
C ASP A 166 -18.45 -7.92 11.05
N THR A 167 -18.82 -8.54 12.15
CA THR A 167 -17.94 -8.78 13.31
C THR A 167 -16.62 -9.44 12.90
N TYR A 168 -16.66 -10.47 12.04
CA TYR A 168 -15.48 -11.22 11.64
C TYR A 168 -14.46 -10.37 10.87
N GLU A 169 -14.93 -9.39 10.09
CA GLU A 169 -14.07 -8.47 9.33
C GLU A 169 -13.26 -7.58 10.26
N ILE A 170 -13.92 -7.06 11.30
CA ILE A 170 -13.28 -6.21 12.32
C ILE A 170 -12.34 -7.06 13.18
N GLU A 171 -12.73 -8.27 13.58
CA GLU A 171 -11.87 -9.18 14.35
C GLU A 171 -10.58 -9.51 13.61
N ARG A 172 -10.67 -9.91 12.31
CA ARG A 172 -9.48 -10.32 11.54
C ARG A 172 -8.50 -9.17 11.34
N ILE A 173 -8.99 -7.96 11.03
CA ILE A 173 -8.11 -6.80 10.86
C ILE A 173 -7.53 -6.34 12.20
N GLY A 174 -8.29 -6.42 13.28
CA GLY A 174 -7.82 -6.16 14.64
C GLY A 174 -6.64 -7.04 15.02
N ARG A 175 -6.74 -8.37 14.78
CA ARG A 175 -5.63 -9.30 15.04
C ARG A 175 -4.37 -8.93 14.26
N VAL A 176 -4.50 -8.56 12.99
CA VAL A 176 -3.36 -8.10 12.19
C VAL A 176 -2.69 -6.87 12.82
N ALA A 177 -3.48 -5.89 13.25
CA ALA A 177 -2.96 -4.68 13.88
C ALA A 177 -2.25 -4.96 15.22
N PHE A 178 -2.83 -5.79 16.07
CA PHE A 178 -2.24 -6.17 17.36
C PHE A 178 -0.95 -6.99 17.19
N ASP A 179 -0.93 -7.95 16.26
CA ASP A 179 0.26 -8.75 15.96
C ASP A 179 1.41 -7.89 15.42
N LEU A 180 1.10 -6.88 14.61
CA LEU A 180 2.08 -5.90 14.15
C LEU A 180 2.58 -5.03 15.31
N ALA A 181 1.71 -4.56 16.19
CA ALA A 181 2.09 -3.74 17.34
C ALA A 181 3.07 -4.45 18.27
N ARG A 182 2.89 -5.75 18.53
CA ARG A 182 3.84 -6.58 19.30
C ARG A 182 5.26 -6.61 18.74
N LYS A 183 5.40 -6.42 17.41
CA LYS A 183 6.69 -6.36 16.71
C LYS A 183 7.24 -4.93 16.62
N ARG A 184 6.50 -3.95 17.12
CA ARG A 184 6.81 -2.52 17.06
C ARG A 184 6.82 -1.92 18.48
N ARG A 185 6.19 -0.77 18.68
CA ARG A 185 6.16 -0.06 19.98
C ARG A 185 5.00 -0.48 20.88
N ASN A 186 4.35 -1.58 20.56
CA ASN A 186 3.31 -2.24 21.36
C ASN A 186 2.07 -1.37 21.62
N LYS A 187 1.68 -0.52 20.65
CA LYS A 187 0.53 0.37 20.74
C LYS A 187 -0.35 0.33 19.49
N VAL A 188 -1.66 0.17 19.67
CA VAL A 188 -2.67 0.27 18.61
C VAL A 188 -3.60 1.43 18.92
N THR A 189 -3.80 2.31 17.93
CA THR A 189 -4.86 3.32 17.93
C THR A 189 -5.94 2.91 16.94
N SER A 190 -7.10 2.51 17.46
CA SER A 190 -8.27 2.15 16.65
C SER A 190 -9.07 3.41 16.33
N MET A 191 -9.23 3.72 15.03
CA MET A 191 -9.91 4.92 14.55
C MET A 191 -11.21 4.56 13.84
N GLU A 192 -12.29 5.21 14.25
CA GLU A 192 -13.65 5.00 13.74
C GLU A 192 -14.54 6.23 14.00
N LYS A 193 -15.81 6.19 13.63
CA LYS A 193 -16.73 7.31 13.79
C LYS A 193 -17.99 6.92 14.60
N ARG A 194 -17.81 6.29 15.77
CA ARG A 194 -18.89 5.76 16.63
C ARG A 194 -19.89 6.81 17.11
N ASN A 195 -19.51 8.07 17.16
CA ASN A 195 -20.40 9.14 17.60
C ASN A 195 -21.54 9.44 16.63
N VAL A 196 -21.45 8.98 15.36
CA VAL A 196 -22.49 9.19 14.32
C VAL A 196 -22.79 7.94 13.49
N MET A 197 -21.91 6.91 13.49
CA MET A 197 -22.04 5.73 12.65
C MET A 197 -22.22 4.45 13.48
N LYS A 198 -23.25 3.65 13.16
CA LYS A 198 -23.48 2.35 13.82
C LYS A 198 -22.37 1.35 13.53
N SER A 199 -21.81 1.35 12.31
CA SER A 199 -20.62 0.57 11.98
C SER A 199 -19.42 0.94 12.85
N GLY A 200 -19.25 2.22 13.19
CA GLY A 200 -18.22 2.69 14.12
C GLY A 200 -18.45 2.22 15.57
N VAL A 201 -19.71 2.14 16.00
CA VAL A 201 -20.07 1.57 17.32
C VAL A 201 -19.65 0.09 17.37
N LEU A 202 -20.07 -0.72 16.39
CA LEU A 202 -19.70 -2.13 16.29
C LEU A 202 -18.18 -2.30 16.22
N TRP A 203 -17.49 -1.47 15.43
CA TRP A 203 -16.02 -1.49 15.33
C TRP A 203 -15.35 -1.31 16.69
N ASN A 204 -15.77 -0.32 17.45
CA ASN A 204 -15.24 -0.06 18.80
C ASN A 204 -15.48 -1.23 19.75
N GLU A 205 -16.70 -1.78 19.77
CA GLU A 205 -17.07 -2.92 20.60
C GLU A 205 -16.23 -4.16 20.28
N VAL A 206 -16.10 -4.51 19.01
CA VAL A 206 -15.35 -5.69 18.55
C VAL A 206 -13.86 -5.54 18.83
N MET A 207 -13.26 -4.38 18.52
CA MET A 207 -11.85 -4.11 18.80
C MET A 207 -11.54 -4.22 20.30
N THR A 208 -12.41 -3.68 21.14
CA THR A 208 -12.29 -3.78 22.61
C THR A 208 -12.39 -5.23 23.07
N ALA A 209 -13.32 -6.02 22.53
CA ALA A 209 -13.51 -7.41 22.89
C ALA A 209 -12.32 -8.30 22.46
N VAL A 210 -11.79 -8.11 21.26
CA VAL A 210 -10.61 -8.84 20.78
C VAL A 210 -9.40 -8.52 21.65
N HIS A 211 -9.16 -7.24 21.94
CA HIS A 211 -8.08 -6.80 22.81
C HIS A 211 -8.17 -7.45 24.20
N ALA A 212 -9.34 -7.38 24.85
CA ALA A 212 -9.55 -7.93 26.17
C ALA A 212 -9.38 -9.47 26.24
N ARG A 213 -9.66 -10.17 25.14
CA ARG A 213 -9.57 -11.63 25.03
C ARG A 213 -8.16 -12.13 24.70
N GLU A 214 -7.46 -11.45 23.75
CA GLU A 214 -6.30 -12.01 23.08
C GLU A 214 -5.02 -11.16 23.20
N TYR A 215 -5.14 -9.83 23.53
CA TYR A 215 -4.06 -8.87 23.36
C TYR A 215 -3.89 -7.89 24.54
N LYS A 216 -4.12 -8.35 25.77
CA LYS A 216 -4.01 -7.51 26.99
C LYS A 216 -2.62 -6.90 27.20
N ASP A 217 -1.61 -7.47 26.57
CA ASP A 217 -0.22 -7.01 26.59
C ASP A 217 0.04 -5.82 25.64
N VAL A 218 -0.90 -5.50 24.73
CA VAL A 218 -0.80 -4.37 23.80
C VAL A 218 -1.60 -3.19 24.35
N THR A 219 -1.09 -1.98 24.24
CA THR A 219 -1.85 -0.76 24.56
C THR A 219 -2.87 -0.51 23.46
N LEU A 220 -4.16 -0.44 23.80
CA LEU A 220 -5.23 -0.05 22.88
C LEU A 220 -5.77 1.32 23.26
N GLU A 221 -5.81 2.23 22.29
CA GLU A 221 -6.50 3.51 22.36
C GLU A 221 -7.56 3.59 21.26
N HIS A 222 -8.67 4.26 21.56
CA HIS A 222 -9.71 4.56 20.58
C HIS A 222 -9.76 6.05 20.29
N GLN A 223 -9.82 6.41 19.01
CA GLN A 223 -9.90 7.81 18.61
C GLN A 223 -10.93 7.98 17.47
N LEU A 224 -11.69 9.07 17.48
CA LEU A 224 -12.54 9.42 16.34
C LEU A 224 -11.66 9.77 15.14
N ALA A 225 -12.03 9.31 13.96
CA ALA A 225 -11.21 9.41 12.74
C ALA A 225 -10.86 10.87 12.37
N ASP A 226 -11.79 11.81 12.55
CA ASP A 226 -11.53 13.24 12.32
C ASP A 226 -10.51 13.82 13.32
N SER A 227 -10.60 13.44 14.60
CA SER A 227 -9.59 13.80 15.60
C SER A 227 -8.25 13.10 15.30
N GLY A 228 -8.29 11.88 14.77
CA GLY A 228 -7.12 11.16 14.29
C GLY A 228 -6.39 11.91 13.17
N GLY A 229 -7.12 12.39 12.18
CA GLY A 229 -6.58 13.22 11.10
C GLY A 229 -5.92 14.51 11.61
N MET A 230 -6.55 15.21 12.56
CA MET A 230 -5.95 16.37 13.21
C MET A 230 -4.63 16.03 13.93
N ASN A 231 -4.61 14.91 14.65
CA ASN A 231 -3.45 14.48 15.42
C ASN A 231 -2.33 13.94 14.53
N LEU A 232 -2.62 13.36 13.36
CA LEU A 232 -1.60 13.02 12.36
C LEU A 232 -0.80 14.26 11.93
N VAL A 233 -1.46 15.41 11.80
CA VAL A 233 -0.79 16.67 11.43
C VAL A 233 -0.13 17.33 12.65
N LYS A 234 -0.79 17.30 13.83
CA LYS A 234 -0.35 18.02 15.02
C LYS A 234 0.76 17.31 15.80
N ALA A 235 0.64 16.01 15.99
CA ALA A 235 1.52 15.22 16.85
C ALA A 235 1.60 13.75 16.35
N PRO A 236 2.09 13.49 15.10
CA PRO A 236 2.04 12.17 14.49
C PRO A 236 2.85 11.12 15.25
N LYS A 237 3.90 11.51 15.96
CA LYS A 237 4.79 10.59 16.70
C LYS A 237 4.12 9.85 17.87
N GLN A 238 2.90 10.28 18.27
CA GLN A 238 2.12 9.55 19.27
C GLN A 238 1.59 8.20 18.76
N PHE A 239 1.50 8.01 17.44
CA PHE A 239 0.97 6.80 16.81
C PHE A 239 2.08 5.78 16.52
N ASP A 240 1.78 4.52 16.74
CA ASP A 240 2.58 3.38 16.31
C ASP A 240 1.85 2.59 15.22
N VAL A 241 0.81 1.85 15.59
CA VAL A 241 -0.09 1.19 14.65
C VAL A 241 -1.46 1.84 14.72
N ILE A 242 -1.97 2.28 13.58
CA ILE A 242 -3.34 2.77 13.43
C ILE A 242 -4.13 1.69 12.73
N VAL A 243 -5.30 1.30 13.25
CA VAL A 243 -6.23 0.40 12.58
C VAL A 243 -7.56 1.10 12.35
N THR A 244 -8.11 0.96 11.14
CA THR A 244 -9.32 1.68 10.75
C THR A 244 -10.03 1.00 9.58
N ASP A 245 -11.26 1.41 9.32
CA ASP A 245 -12.08 0.95 8.22
C ASP A 245 -11.52 1.37 6.83
N ASN A 246 -12.19 0.94 5.79
CA ASN A 246 -11.74 1.14 4.42
C ASN A 246 -11.67 2.63 4.04
N LEU A 247 -12.74 3.39 4.28
CA LEU A 247 -12.82 4.80 3.89
C LEU A 247 -11.86 5.69 4.70
N PHE A 248 -11.92 5.59 6.02
CA PHE A 248 -11.02 6.38 6.87
C PHE A 248 -9.57 5.97 6.71
N GLY A 249 -9.30 4.68 6.44
CA GLY A 249 -7.97 4.18 6.17
C GLY A 249 -7.34 4.77 4.91
N ASP A 250 -8.15 4.98 3.87
CA ASP A 250 -7.71 5.67 2.65
C ASP A 250 -7.34 7.12 2.95
N MET A 251 -8.29 7.88 3.51
CA MET A 251 -8.08 9.29 3.81
C MET A 251 -6.94 9.56 4.79
N LEU A 252 -6.84 8.78 5.87
CA LEU A 252 -5.81 8.97 6.90
C LEU A 252 -4.42 8.58 6.40
N SER A 253 -4.32 7.57 5.54
CA SER A 253 -3.03 7.21 4.95
C SER A 253 -2.54 8.23 3.93
N ASP A 254 -3.45 8.89 3.21
CA ASP A 254 -3.07 9.98 2.30
C ASP A 254 -2.61 11.23 3.07
N ILE A 255 -3.24 11.52 4.21
CA ILE A 255 -2.74 12.55 5.13
C ILE A 255 -1.34 12.18 5.65
N ALA A 256 -1.15 10.93 6.09
CA ALA A 256 0.14 10.45 6.58
C ALA A 256 1.23 10.46 5.48
N ALA A 257 0.84 10.28 4.23
CA ALA A 257 1.72 10.38 3.07
C ALA A 257 2.42 11.75 3.00
N MET A 258 1.69 12.81 3.24
CA MET A 258 2.24 14.17 3.18
C MET A 258 3.25 14.46 4.31
N LEU A 259 3.23 13.69 5.38
CA LEU A 259 4.23 13.78 6.44
C LEU A 259 5.62 13.30 5.99
N THR A 260 5.66 12.41 5.00
CA THR A 260 6.90 11.81 4.49
C THR A 260 7.52 12.57 3.32
N GLY A 261 6.83 13.57 2.79
CA GLY A 261 7.27 14.49 1.75
C GLY A 261 6.84 14.12 0.33
N SER A 262 6.52 12.88 0.00
CA SER A 262 6.03 12.47 -1.32
C SER A 262 5.30 11.13 -1.29
N LEU A 263 4.25 11.00 -2.12
CA LEU A 263 3.59 9.72 -2.40
C LEU A 263 4.54 8.68 -3.03
N GLY A 264 5.58 9.16 -3.74
CA GLY A 264 6.63 8.30 -4.33
C GLY A 264 7.52 7.58 -3.30
N MET A 265 7.33 7.86 -2.01
CA MET A 265 8.04 7.22 -0.89
C MET A 265 7.21 6.14 -0.20
N LEU A 266 5.94 5.96 -0.54
CA LEU A 266 5.00 5.17 0.23
C LEU A 266 4.70 3.82 -0.42
N PRO A 267 5.20 2.72 0.14
CA PRO A 267 4.81 1.38 -0.26
C PRO A 267 3.48 0.98 0.35
N SER A 268 2.87 -0.07 -0.19
CA SER A 268 1.79 -0.77 0.49
C SER A 268 1.80 -2.28 0.23
N ALA A 269 1.19 -3.01 1.15
CA ALA A 269 0.94 -4.44 1.06
C ALA A 269 -0.53 -4.74 1.34
N SER A 270 -1.17 -5.45 0.44
CA SER A 270 -2.52 -5.97 0.63
C SER A 270 -2.44 -7.47 0.87
N LEU A 271 -2.84 -7.93 2.05
CA LEU A 271 -2.63 -9.28 2.54
C LEU A 271 -3.96 -10.00 2.76
N GLY A 272 -4.03 -11.25 2.30
CA GLY A 272 -5.12 -12.17 2.60
C GLY A 272 -4.89 -12.96 3.89
N GLU A 273 -5.81 -13.88 4.19
CA GLU A 273 -5.65 -14.81 5.30
C GLU A 273 -4.50 -15.80 5.04
N VAL A 274 -3.88 -16.26 6.14
CA VAL A 274 -2.88 -17.32 6.07
C VAL A 274 -3.62 -18.65 5.91
N ASP A 275 -3.39 -19.34 4.82
CA ASP A 275 -3.90 -20.70 4.63
C ASP A 275 -3.36 -21.63 5.73
N SER A 276 -4.25 -22.31 6.44
CA SER A 276 -3.91 -23.12 7.60
C SER A 276 -3.03 -24.33 7.27
N LYS A 277 -3.10 -24.82 6.03
CA LYS A 277 -2.36 -26.02 5.56
C LYS A 277 -1.02 -25.64 4.97
N THR A 278 -1.01 -24.69 4.04
CA THR A 278 0.20 -24.30 3.30
C THR A 278 1.05 -23.26 4.06
N LYS A 279 0.47 -22.58 5.05
CA LYS A 279 1.05 -21.43 5.77
C LYS A 279 1.39 -20.25 4.87
N LYS A 280 0.94 -20.26 3.61
CA LYS A 280 1.06 -19.16 2.66
C LYS A 280 -0.17 -18.25 2.72
N ARG A 281 -0.02 -17.01 2.30
CA ARG A 281 -1.12 -16.07 2.09
C ARG A 281 -1.07 -15.49 0.69
N ARG A 282 -2.22 -15.19 0.13
CA ARG A 282 -2.30 -14.37 -1.08
C ARG A 282 -1.94 -12.94 -0.72
N SER A 283 -1.24 -12.25 -1.61
CA SER A 283 -0.76 -10.90 -1.33
C SER A 283 -0.55 -10.13 -2.63
N LEU A 284 -0.72 -8.81 -2.52
CA LEU A 284 -0.46 -7.86 -3.58
C LEU A 284 0.32 -6.68 -2.98
N PHE A 285 1.37 -6.26 -3.67
CA PHE A 285 2.27 -5.20 -3.24
C PHE A 285 2.30 -4.11 -4.30
N GLU A 286 1.98 -2.89 -3.91
CA GLU A 286 1.83 -1.75 -4.80
C GLU A 286 2.28 -0.45 -4.13
N PRO A 287 2.82 0.52 -4.89
CA PRO A 287 3.00 1.87 -4.35
C PRO A 287 1.64 2.53 -4.09
N VAL A 288 1.59 3.49 -3.17
CA VAL A 288 0.34 4.23 -2.88
C VAL A 288 0.02 5.24 -3.97
N HIS A 289 1.04 5.73 -4.71
CA HIS A 289 0.84 6.68 -5.81
C HIS A 289 0.05 6.07 -6.98
N GLY A 290 -0.65 6.94 -7.75
CA GLY A 290 -1.32 6.56 -9.00
C GLY A 290 -0.39 6.48 -10.20
N SER A 291 -0.98 6.50 -11.39
CA SER A 291 -0.30 6.33 -12.68
C SER A 291 0.47 7.56 -13.17
N ALA A 292 0.25 8.75 -12.60
CA ALA A 292 0.89 10.03 -12.94
C ALA A 292 1.11 10.22 -14.46
N PRO A 293 0.01 10.28 -15.25
CA PRO A 293 0.09 10.25 -16.72
C PRO A 293 0.85 11.44 -17.32
N ASP A 294 0.95 12.53 -16.59
CA ASP A 294 1.67 13.75 -16.98
C ASP A 294 3.19 13.56 -17.06
N ILE A 295 3.75 12.64 -16.29
CA ILE A 295 5.21 12.33 -16.29
C ILE A 295 5.52 10.93 -16.86
N ALA A 296 4.54 10.18 -17.31
CA ALA A 296 4.72 8.85 -17.88
C ALA A 296 5.66 8.88 -19.11
N GLY A 297 6.58 7.92 -19.18
CA GLY A 297 7.57 7.81 -20.27
C GLY A 297 8.70 8.83 -20.21
N LYS A 298 8.77 9.69 -19.19
CA LYS A 298 9.80 10.74 -19.07
C LYS A 298 10.99 10.34 -18.18
N GLY A 299 10.94 9.19 -17.53
CA GLY A 299 11.98 8.75 -16.60
C GLY A 299 12.13 9.64 -15.35
N LEU A 300 11.04 10.29 -14.94
CA LEU A 300 11.02 11.23 -13.79
C LEU A 300 10.41 10.62 -12.53
N ALA A 301 9.69 9.48 -12.65
CA ALA A 301 9.01 8.85 -11.55
C ALA A 301 9.98 8.38 -10.47
N ASN A 302 9.57 8.53 -9.21
CA ASN A 302 10.32 8.01 -8.06
C ASN A 302 10.05 6.50 -7.92
N PRO A 303 11.05 5.61 -8.03
CA PRO A 303 10.85 4.17 -7.94
C PRO A 303 10.86 3.64 -6.50
N ILE A 304 11.14 4.50 -5.50
CA ILE A 304 11.37 4.06 -4.11
C ILE A 304 10.15 3.37 -3.53
N ALA A 305 8.94 3.93 -3.73
CA ALA A 305 7.71 3.29 -3.24
C ALA A 305 7.51 1.87 -3.81
N MET A 306 7.83 1.67 -5.11
CA MET A 306 7.70 0.36 -5.75
C MET A 306 8.76 -0.61 -5.24
N ILE A 307 10.01 -0.18 -5.10
CA ILE A 307 11.11 -0.99 -4.53
C ILE A 307 10.80 -1.36 -3.06
N SER A 308 10.32 -0.41 -2.26
CA SER A 308 9.89 -0.66 -0.89
C SER A 308 8.68 -1.59 -0.80
N SER A 309 7.74 -1.52 -1.76
CA SER A 309 6.63 -2.48 -1.86
C SER A 309 7.14 -3.90 -2.12
N PHE A 310 8.15 -4.07 -2.97
CA PHE A 310 8.83 -5.35 -3.11
C PHE A 310 9.57 -5.76 -1.83
N GLY A 311 10.20 -4.83 -1.10
CA GLY A 311 10.73 -5.06 0.24
C GLY A 311 9.68 -5.60 1.22
N MET A 312 8.45 -5.06 1.17
CA MET A 312 7.33 -5.61 1.93
C MET A 312 6.96 -7.04 1.50
N ALA A 313 7.06 -7.38 0.19
CA ALA A 313 6.86 -8.75 -0.28
C ALA A 313 7.90 -9.70 0.31
N LEU A 314 9.18 -9.31 0.32
CA LEU A 314 10.24 -10.07 0.97
C LEU A 314 9.93 -10.37 2.43
N ARG A 315 9.45 -9.37 3.17
CA ARG A 315 9.13 -9.47 4.61
C ARG A 315 7.87 -10.27 4.90
N TYR A 316 6.76 -9.98 4.20
CA TYR A 316 5.44 -10.48 4.58
C TYR A 316 4.99 -11.75 3.85
N SER A 317 5.59 -12.07 2.69
CA SER A 317 5.21 -13.24 1.89
C SER A 317 6.31 -14.29 1.80
N PHE A 318 7.58 -13.89 1.90
CA PHE A 318 8.71 -14.81 1.64
C PHE A 318 9.58 -15.08 2.87
N ASP A 319 9.25 -14.50 4.01
CA ASP A 319 10.02 -14.64 5.28
C ASP A 319 11.51 -14.25 5.13
N MET A 320 11.77 -13.25 4.28
CA MET A 320 13.09 -12.70 4.00
C MET A 320 13.27 -11.31 4.67
N GLY A 321 12.95 -11.23 5.97
CA GLY A 321 12.97 -9.97 6.72
C GLY A 321 14.33 -9.26 6.71
N GLU A 322 15.43 -10.01 6.88
CA GLU A 322 16.79 -9.44 6.84
C GLU A 322 17.14 -8.83 5.47
N LEU A 323 16.69 -9.46 4.38
CA LEU A 323 16.87 -8.90 3.04
C LEU A 323 16.03 -7.63 2.84
N ALA A 324 14.81 -7.61 3.36
CA ALA A 324 13.98 -6.41 3.36
C ALA A 324 14.64 -5.26 4.14
N ASP A 325 15.22 -5.54 5.31
CA ASP A 325 15.97 -4.55 6.10
C ASP A 325 17.17 -3.97 5.32
N LYS A 326 17.87 -4.81 4.54
CA LYS A 326 18.95 -4.35 3.66
C LYS A 326 18.44 -3.46 2.53
N VAL A 327 17.28 -3.74 1.95
CA VAL A 327 16.64 -2.86 0.95
C VAL A 327 16.30 -1.51 1.55
N ASP A 328 15.70 -1.49 2.73
CA ASP A 328 15.36 -0.25 3.46
C ASP A 328 16.64 0.56 3.81
N ALA A 329 17.71 -0.11 4.24
CA ALA A 329 19.01 0.51 4.52
C ALA A 329 19.68 1.07 3.26
N ALA A 330 19.59 0.37 2.12
CA ALA A 330 20.11 0.85 0.84
C ALA A 330 19.39 2.13 0.38
N ILE A 331 18.06 2.17 0.50
CA ILE A 331 17.26 3.37 0.22
C ILE A 331 17.72 4.53 1.12
N ALA A 332 17.83 4.29 2.42
CA ALA A 332 18.28 5.31 3.36
C ALA A 332 19.67 5.85 3.02
N ALA A 333 20.62 4.98 2.63
CA ALA A 333 21.97 5.37 2.25
C ALA A 333 21.99 6.24 0.98
N VAL A 334 21.21 5.87 -0.04
CA VAL A 334 21.06 6.67 -1.28
C VAL A 334 20.47 8.05 -0.97
N LEU A 335 19.43 8.11 -0.14
CA LEU A 335 18.84 9.38 0.27
C LEU A 335 19.84 10.24 1.08
N ALA A 336 20.64 9.62 1.95
CA ALA A 336 21.67 10.31 2.73
C ALA A 336 22.80 10.87 1.84
N SER A 337 23.09 10.26 0.68
CA SER A 337 24.07 10.77 -0.30
C SER A 337 23.60 12.04 -1.04
N GLY A 338 22.34 12.44 -0.86
CA GLY A 338 21.78 13.64 -1.51
C GLY A 338 21.18 13.40 -2.90
N LEU A 339 21.12 12.15 -3.38
CA LEU A 339 20.47 11.84 -4.66
C LEU A 339 18.94 11.95 -4.53
N ARG A 340 18.27 12.61 -5.49
CA ARG A 340 16.80 12.89 -5.42
C ARG A 340 16.13 12.77 -6.79
N THR A 341 14.97 12.16 -6.81
CA THR A 341 13.99 12.30 -7.90
C THR A 341 13.28 13.65 -7.79
N ALA A 342 12.57 14.05 -8.85
CA ALA A 342 11.97 15.38 -8.97
C ALA A 342 10.98 15.72 -7.83
N ASP A 343 10.23 14.74 -7.35
CA ASP A 343 9.19 14.85 -6.31
C ASP A 343 9.74 15.10 -4.89
N ILE A 344 10.99 14.70 -4.63
CA ILE A 344 11.66 14.85 -3.32
C ILE A 344 12.90 15.75 -3.40
N LYS A 345 13.02 16.55 -4.47
CA LYS A 345 14.15 17.45 -4.69
C LYS A 345 14.12 18.60 -3.68
N SER A 346 15.28 18.91 -3.12
CA SER A 346 15.51 20.09 -2.29
C SER A 346 16.84 20.79 -2.68
N GLU A 347 17.07 21.98 -2.14
CA GLU A 347 18.30 22.73 -2.40
C GLU A 347 19.55 21.93 -1.99
N GLY A 348 20.60 22.01 -2.79
CA GLY A 348 21.86 21.30 -2.54
C GLY A 348 21.85 19.80 -2.85
N THR A 349 20.75 19.26 -3.43
CA THR A 349 20.65 17.84 -3.78
C THR A 349 20.94 17.59 -5.27
N THR A 350 21.34 16.36 -5.58
CA THR A 350 21.66 15.91 -6.95
C THR A 350 20.42 15.28 -7.58
N PRO A 351 19.94 15.78 -8.74
CA PRO A 351 18.79 15.20 -9.41
C PRO A 351 19.11 13.82 -10.01
N ALA A 352 18.14 12.93 -9.98
CA ALA A 352 18.20 11.59 -10.56
C ALA A 352 16.94 11.28 -11.37
N SER A 353 17.11 10.54 -12.45
CA SER A 353 16.01 9.87 -13.15
C SER A 353 15.54 8.63 -12.38
N THR A 354 14.41 8.05 -12.82
CA THR A 354 13.87 6.79 -12.28
C THR A 354 14.94 5.69 -12.27
N SER A 355 15.60 5.48 -13.42
CA SER A 355 16.61 4.42 -13.56
C SER A 355 17.88 4.70 -12.75
N GLN A 356 18.33 5.96 -12.68
CA GLN A 356 19.49 6.34 -11.87
C GLN A 356 19.24 6.11 -10.37
N MET A 357 18.04 6.40 -9.89
CA MET A 357 17.66 6.13 -8.51
C MET A 357 17.64 4.63 -8.21
N GLY A 358 17.00 3.82 -9.06
CA GLY A 358 16.97 2.37 -8.90
C GLY A 358 18.35 1.73 -8.97
N GLU A 359 19.21 2.18 -9.89
CA GLU A 359 20.59 1.72 -9.99
C GLU A 359 21.43 2.07 -8.76
N ALA A 360 21.26 3.28 -8.21
CA ALA A 360 21.95 3.70 -6.99
C ALA A 360 21.52 2.84 -5.80
N ILE A 361 20.23 2.54 -5.65
CA ILE A 361 19.73 1.66 -4.59
C ILE A 361 20.29 0.25 -4.73
N LEU A 362 20.33 -0.30 -5.95
CA LEU A 362 20.92 -1.61 -6.19
C LEU A 362 22.43 -1.63 -5.81
N LYS A 363 23.19 -0.60 -6.17
CA LYS A 363 24.60 -0.50 -5.80
C LYS A 363 24.83 -0.48 -4.28
N GLU A 364 24.00 0.25 -3.53
CA GLU A 364 24.09 0.25 -2.06
C GLU A 364 23.69 -1.12 -1.48
N LEU A 365 22.66 -1.76 -2.02
CA LEU A 365 22.25 -3.11 -1.60
C LEU A 365 23.38 -4.14 -1.85
N GLN A 366 24.08 -4.04 -2.98
CA GLN A 366 25.25 -4.89 -3.29
C GLN A 366 26.34 -4.74 -2.24
N LYS A 367 26.66 -3.52 -1.77
CA LYS A 367 27.64 -3.27 -0.70
C LYS A 367 27.22 -3.89 0.64
N LEU A 368 25.92 -3.84 0.95
CA LEU A 368 25.37 -4.41 2.20
C LEU A 368 25.29 -5.95 2.17
N HIS A 369 25.51 -6.56 1.00
CA HIS A 369 25.44 -8.00 0.84
C HIS A 369 26.82 -8.64 0.64
N ALA A 370 27.85 -7.85 0.27
CA ALA A 370 29.24 -8.27 0.15
C ALA A 370 29.87 -8.50 1.54
#